data_c4511b4d7e4cdb0a18af28bfb850eed6
#
_entry.id   c4511b4d7e4cdb0a18af28bfb850eed6
#
_cell.length_a   1.000
_cell.length_b   1.000
_cell.length_c   1.000
_cell.angle_alpha   90.00
_cell.angle_beta   90.00
_cell.angle_gamma   90.00
#
_symmetry.space_group_name_H-M   'P 1'
#
loop_
_entity.id
_entity.type
_entity.pdbx_description
1 polymer ?
#
loop_
_entity_poly.entity_id
_entity_poly.type
_entity_poly.pdbx_seq_one_letter_code
_entity_poly.pdbx_strand_id
1 'polypeptide(L)'
;MLHIFGKYKSDYRAIISLAVPIIIGQLGGIITGLADTLMVGWHSTHELAAASFVNQVTNAFIITGTGFSFGLTPIVSEALAQKRHFAIGRWLKNSIVANVLTALLIIAVLMGVYLNIERMGQPEELIPIIKPYFAVVMVSILFVMAANAFRQFVESITDAKVSMWILILGNALNIVGNYALIYGKFGLPEMGLYGAGISTLVSRIVMLLMFVGVFVCKRRYAPYRLGFLSSGADRVSLRRLNALGWPIGLQQGLEAATFCFTAIMVGWLGSMELAAHQIAITISTVSYTTFLGLGSAVAIRTGFFKGADDWGRVRKITVAGLHIGLMTASIVCVLLWSIHQDVSGLFTDSAEVMAIVVTLLPILILYQFFDGVQIILANALRGLADVKAIMWISFVTNFLIAIPVGYLLGFSCGWGIVGIWIAYPAGFLCSDLLLGARALRLMKRR
;
A
#
# COMPACT_ATOMS: atom_id res chain seq x y z
N MET A 1 9.92 -3.62 32.80
CA MET A 1 9.11 -3.90 31.60
C MET A 1 7.62 -4.05 31.91
N LEU A 2 7.18 -4.89 32.85
CA LEU A 2 5.74 -5.12 33.17
C LEU A 2 4.94 -3.85 33.52
N HIS A 3 5.55 -2.87 34.18
CA HIS A 3 4.89 -1.58 34.54
C HIS A 3 4.58 -0.71 33.30
N ILE A 4 5.40 -0.79 32.25
CA ILE A 4 5.21 -0.05 30.98
C ILE A 4 4.04 -0.66 30.21
N PHE A 5 3.95 -2.00 30.14
CA PHE A 5 2.85 -2.70 29.46
C PHE A 5 1.48 -2.38 30.08
N GLY A 6 1.39 -2.25 31.41
CA GLY A 6 0.15 -1.88 32.09
C GLY A 6 -0.39 -0.50 31.68
N LYS A 7 0.52 0.48 31.54
CA LYS A 7 0.20 1.88 31.20
C LYS A 7 -0.40 2.05 29.80
N TYR A 8 -0.05 1.21 28.82
CA TYR A 8 -0.47 1.28 27.43
C TYR A 8 -1.46 0.18 27.01
N LYS A 9 -1.90 -0.67 27.93
CA LYS A 9 -2.74 -1.86 27.63
C LYS A 9 -4.00 -1.51 26.82
N SER A 10 -4.70 -0.45 27.18
CA SER A 10 -5.89 0.00 26.46
C SER A 10 -5.56 0.50 25.05
N ASP A 11 -4.41 1.17 24.89
CA ASP A 11 -3.98 1.75 23.64
C ASP A 11 -3.49 0.65 22.68
N TYR A 12 -2.76 -0.35 23.19
CA TYR A 12 -2.38 -1.53 22.42
C TYR A 12 -3.61 -2.28 21.89
N ARG A 13 -4.58 -2.56 22.76
CA ARG A 13 -5.83 -3.22 22.35
C ARG A 13 -6.57 -2.42 21.30
N ALA A 14 -6.62 -1.10 21.42
CA ALA A 14 -7.29 -0.23 20.48
C ALA A 14 -6.60 -0.19 19.10
N ILE A 15 -5.25 -0.19 19.06
CA ILE A 15 -4.49 -0.26 17.81
C ILE A 15 -4.66 -1.65 17.17
N ILE A 16 -4.42 -2.72 17.91
CA ILE A 16 -4.47 -4.10 17.39
C ILE A 16 -5.87 -4.46 16.87
N SER A 17 -6.92 -4.04 17.55
CA SER A 17 -8.31 -4.31 17.12
C SER A 17 -8.67 -3.66 15.77
N LEU A 18 -8.00 -2.57 15.41
CA LEU A 18 -8.14 -1.92 14.09
C LEU A 18 -7.14 -2.48 13.09
N ALA A 19 -5.89 -2.67 13.51
CA ALA A 19 -4.81 -3.11 12.64
C ALA A 19 -5.04 -4.51 12.08
N VAL A 20 -5.43 -5.48 12.91
CA VAL A 20 -5.59 -6.88 12.49
C VAL A 20 -6.58 -7.03 11.33
N PRO A 21 -7.80 -6.48 11.37
CA PRO A 21 -8.69 -6.53 10.22
C PRO A 21 -8.10 -5.85 8.97
N ILE A 22 -7.41 -4.72 9.11
CA ILE A 22 -6.78 -4.02 7.98
C ILE A 22 -5.69 -4.89 7.37
N ILE A 23 -4.80 -5.48 8.19
CA ILE A 23 -3.72 -6.37 7.76
C ILE A 23 -4.28 -7.58 7.00
N ILE A 24 -5.28 -8.27 7.58
CA ILE A 24 -5.89 -9.44 6.94
C ILE A 24 -6.47 -9.08 5.57
N GLY A 25 -7.17 -7.94 5.46
CA GLY A 25 -7.70 -7.47 4.18
C GLY A 25 -6.61 -7.18 3.15
N GLN A 26 -5.47 -6.60 3.57
CA GLN A 26 -4.35 -6.29 2.68
C GLN A 26 -3.56 -7.53 2.27
N LEU A 27 -3.31 -8.47 3.20
CA LEU A 27 -2.67 -9.75 2.89
C LEU A 27 -3.48 -10.56 1.88
N GLY A 28 -4.82 -10.50 1.96
CA GLY A 28 -5.69 -11.07 0.93
C GLY A 28 -5.38 -10.56 -0.47
N GLY A 29 -5.06 -9.28 -0.63
CA GLY A 29 -4.64 -8.69 -1.91
C GLY A 29 -3.32 -9.26 -2.43
N ILE A 30 -2.33 -9.51 -1.55
CA ILE A 30 -1.05 -10.15 -1.92
C ILE A 30 -1.30 -11.59 -2.42
N ILE A 31 -2.11 -12.36 -1.68
CA ILE A 31 -2.47 -13.73 -2.06
C ILE A 31 -3.15 -13.74 -3.43
N THR A 32 -4.06 -12.80 -3.68
CA THR A 32 -4.74 -12.67 -4.97
C THR A 32 -3.76 -12.36 -6.09
N GLY A 33 -2.86 -11.40 -5.90
CA GLY A 33 -1.84 -11.07 -6.90
C GLY A 33 -0.91 -12.25 -7.23
N LEU A 34 -0.56 -13.06 -6.22
CA LEU A 34 0.20 -14.28 -6.42
C LEU A 34 -0.61 -15.33 -7.20
N ALA A 35 -1.87 -15.54 -6.83
CA ALA A 35 -2.77 -16.47 -7.54
C ALA A 35 -2.96 -16.05 -9.00
N ASP A 36 -3.18 -14.76 -9.28
CA ASP A 36 -3.30 -14.22 -10.64
C ASP A 36 -2.06 -14.54 -11.47
N THR A 37 -0.87 -14.28 -10.92
CA THR A 37 0.41 -14.54 -11.58
C THR A 37 0.60 -16.03 -11.89
N LEU A 38 0.33 -16.90 -10.93
CA LEU A 38 0.45 -18.35 -11.09
C LEU A 38 -0.56 -18.90 -12.12
N MET A 39 -1.83 -18.47 -12.05
CA MET A 39 -2.87 -18.97 -12.93
C MET A 39 -2.62 -18.54 -14.38
N VAL A 40 -2.19 -17.30 -14.62
CA VAL A 40 -1.83 -16.83 -15.95
C VAL A 40 -0.56 -17.54 -16.44
N GLY A 41 0.43 -17.73 -15.56
CA GLY A 41 1.69 -18.42 -15.92
C GLY A 41 1.50 -19.90 -16.29
N TRP A 42 0.57 -20.60 -15.63
CA TRP A 42 0.22 -21.98 -15.98
C TRP A 42 -0.54 -22.07 -17.30
N HIS A 43 -1.23 -21.01 -17.70
CA HIS A 43 -1.96 -20.97 -18.98
C HIS A 43 -1.01 -20.69 -20.15
N SER A 44 -0.19 -19.62 -20.06
CA SER A 44 0.75 -19.25 -21.12
C SER A 44 1.89 -18.33 -20.61
N THR A 45 3.12 -18.64 -21.01
CA THR A 45 4.29 -17.79 -20.73
C THR A 45 4.22 -16.44 -21.46
N HIS A 46 3.67 -16.38 -22.66
CA HIS A 46 3.46 -15.14 -23.41
C HIS A 46 2.44 -14.22 -22.70
N GLU A 47 1.35 -14.82 -22.20
CA GLU A 47 0.35 -14.08 -21.41
C GLU A 47 0.91 -13.58 -20.10
N LEU A 48 1.75 -14.38 -19.42
CA LEU A 48 2.44 -13.95 -18.20
C LEU A 48 3.37 -12.75 -18.46
N ALA A 49 4.11 -12.76 -19.58
CA ALA A 49 4.97 -11.65 -19.97
C ALA A 49 4.15 -10.38 -20.23
N ALA A 50 3.04 -10.51 -20.96
CA ALA A 50 2.10 -9.42 -21.24
C ALA A 50 1.47 -8.86 -19.94
N ALA A 51 1.02 -9.74 -19.04
CA ALA A 51 0.48 -9.36 -17.73
C ALA A 51 1.50 -8.62 -16.88
N SER A 52 2.75 -9.11 -16.85
CA SER A 52 3.85 -8.52 -16.08
C SER A 52 4.12 -7.09 -16.53
N PHE A 53 4.17 -6.84 -17.84
CA PHE A 53 4.35 -5.49 -18.39
C PHE A 53 3.23 -4.55 -17.95
N VAL A 54 1.96 -4.95 -18.15
CA VAL A 54 0.80 -4.11 -17.80
C VAL A 54 0.75 -3.84 -16.31
N ASN A 55 0.98 -4.87 -15.48
CA ASN A 55 0.97 -4.74 -14.02
C ASN A 55 2.10 -3.83 -13.53
N GLN A 56 3.31 -3.94 -14.09
CA GLN A 56 4.43 -3.07 -13.74
C GLN A 56 4.10 -1.59 -14.00
N VAL A 57 3.54 -1.30 -15.18
CA VAL A 57 3.16 0.07 -15.55
C VAL A 57 2.02 0.59 -14.68
N THR A 58 0.97 -0.20 -14.49
CA THR A 58 -0.24 0.26 -13.79
C THR A 58 -0.09 0.33 -12.29
N ASN A 59 0.74 -0.54 -11.69
CA ASN A 59 0.87 -0.66 -10.22
C ASN A 59 1.39 0.63 -9.56
N ALA A 60 2.38 1.30 -10.16
CA ALA A 60 2.90 2.57 -9.65
C ALA A 60 1.80 3.65 -9.55
N PHE A 61 0.92 3.72 -10.54
CA PHE A 61 -0.21 4.67 -10.55
C PHE A 61 -1.31 4.26 -9.56
N ILE A 62 -1.59 2.96 -9.43
CA ILE A 62 -2.56 2.44 -8.46
C ILE A 62 -2.08 2.70 -7.02
N ILE A 63 -0.79 2.50 -6.73
CA ILE A 63 -0.19 2.81 -5.42
C ILE A 63 -0.31 4.30 -5.11
N THR A 64 0.03 5.17 -6.06
CA THR A 64 -0.10 6.62 -5.93
C THR A 64 -1.56 7.03 -5.68
N GLY A 65 -2.50 6.48 -6.43
CA GLY A 65 -3.94 6.72 -6.27
C GLY A 65 -4.48 6.20 -4.94
N THR A 66 -4.04 5.01 -4.50
CA THR A 66 -4.40 4.47 -3.18
C THR A 66 -3.87 5.37 -2.07
N GLY A 67 -2.64 5.85 -2.18
CA GLY A 67 -2.06 6.85 -1.29
C GLY A 67 -2.90 8.14 -1.23
N PHE A 68 -3.39 8.62 -2.38
CA PHE A 68 -4.31 9.76 -2.43
C PHE A 68 -5.57 9.53 -1.58
N SER A 69 -6.14 8.33 -1.64
CA SER A 69 -7.34 7.97 -0.87
C SER A 69 -7.14 8.09 0.64
N PHE A 70 -5.93 7.87 1.16
CA PHE A 70 -5.61 8.03 2.59
C PHE A 70 -5.78 9.48 3.09
N GLY A 71 -5.88 10.47 2.21
CA GLY A 71 -6.16 11.86 2.59
C GLY A 71 -7.49 12.06 3.31
N LEU A 72 -8.44 11.12 3.19
CA LEU A 72 -9.71 11.15 3.90
C LEU A 72 -9.56 10.81 5.39
N THR A 73 -8.62 9.95 5.75
CA THR A 73 -8.44 9.39 7.10
C THR A 73 -8.33 10.46 8.20
N PRO A 74 -7.42 11.45 8.13
CA PRO A 74 -7.32 12.46 9.19
C PRO A 74 -8.58 13.30 9.34
N ILE A 75 -9.27 13.58 8.23
CA ILE A 75 -10.49 14.40 8.23
C ILE A 75 -11.66 13.70 8.91
N VAL A 76 -11.89 12.43 8.55
CA VAL A 76 -12.99 11.63 9.09
C VAL A 76 -12.74 11.29 10.56
N SER A 77 -11.51 10.91 10.92
CA SER A 77 -11.16 10.59 12.31
C SER A 77 -11.29 11.80 13.24
N GLU A 78 -10.87 12.99 12.79
CA GLU A 78 -11.07 14.25 13.51
C GLU A 78 -12.56 14.58 13.68
N ALA A 79 -13.36 14.50 12.59
CA ALA A 79 -14.79 14.75 12.63
C ALA A 79 -15.56 13.74 13.52
N LEU A 80 -15.09 12.48 13.57
CA LEU A 80 -15.67 11.45 14.43
C LEU A 80 -15.49 11.78 15.92
N ALA A 81 -14.30 12.23 16.33
CA ALA A 81 -14.03 12.67 17.70
C ALA A 81 -14.92 13.85 18.10
N GLN A 82 -15.16 14.76 17.17
CA GLN A 82 -16.02 15.94 17.35
C GLN A 82 -17.53 15.62 17.23
N LYS A 83 -17.90 14.33 17.02
CA LYS A 83 -19.30 13.87 16.83
C LYS A 83 -20.03 14.55 15.66
N ARG A 84 -19.28 15.05 14.66
CA ARG A 84 -19.83 15.73 13.49
C ARG A 84 -20.25 14.74 12.40
N HIS A 85 -21.22 13.89 12.71
CA HIS A 85 -21.63 12.78 11.83
C HIS A 85 -22.11 13.24 10.45
N PHE A 86 -22.85 14.36 10.38
CA PHE A 86 -23.29 14.95 9.12
C PHE A 86 -22.10 15.35 8.24
N ALA A 87 -21.08 15.99 8.82
CA ALA A 87 -19.87 16.38 8.10
C ALA A 87 -19.11 15.16 7.54
N ILE A 88 -19.08 14.03 8.26
CA ILE A 88 -18.43 12.79 7.80
C ILE A 88 -19.08 12.31 6.49
N GLY A 89 -20.41 12.32 6.39
CA GLY A 89 -21.12 11.94 5.16
C GLY A 89 -20.78 12.86 3.98
N ARG A 90 -20.72 14.18 4.22
CA ARG A 90 -20.29 15.18 3.22
C ARG A 90 -18.85 14.92 2.78
N TRP A 91 -17.93 14.60 3.69
CA TRP A 91 -16.54 14.27 3.37
C TRP A 91 -16.42 13.01 2.54
N LEU A 92 -17.22 11.96 2.83
CA LEU A 92 -17.25 10.75 2.01
C LEU A 92 -17.68 11.07 0.57
N LYS A 93 -18.75 11.84 0.37
CA LYS A 93 -19.21 12.23 -0.98
C LYS A 93 -18.14 12.96 -1.77
N ASN A 94 -17.52 13.96 -1.16
CA ASN A 94 -16.43 14.71 -1.80
C ASN A 94 -15.19 13.84 -2.04
N SER A 95 -14.91 12.88 -1.15
CA SER A 95 -13.82 11.93 -1.34
C SER A 95 -14.05 11.00 -2.53
N ILE A 96 -15.28 10.51 -2.72
CA ILE A 96 -15.61 9.71 -3.91
C ILE A 96 -15.36 10.53 -5.17
N VAL A 97 -15.86 11.77 -5.22
CA VAL A 97 -15.63 12.67 -6.37
C VAL A 97 -14.13 12.89 -6.60
N ALA A 98 -13.37 13.19 -5.55
CA ALA A 98 -11.93 13.41 -5.67
C ALA A 98 -11.19 12.15 -6.16
N ASN A 99 -11.55 10.97 -5.65
CA ASN A 99 -10.96 9.69 -6.08
C ASN A 99 -11.32 9.34 -7.53
N VAL A 100 -12.55 9.60 -7.96
CA VAL A 100 -12.98 9.41 -9.35
C VAL A 100 -12.22 10.36 -10.28
N LEU A 101 -12.07 11.63 -9.92
CA LEU A 101 -11.27 12.59 -10.70
C LEU A 101 -9.79 12.18 -10.78
N THR A 102 -9.23 11.69 -9.68
CA THR A 102 -7.86 11.14 -9.65
C THR A 102 -7.76 9.89 -10.53
N ALA A 103 -8.75 9.00 -10.51
CA ALA A 103 -8.80 7.83 -11.39
C ALA A 103 -8.83 8.24 -12.87
N LEU A 104 -9.66 9.23 -13.23
CA LEU A 104 -9.73 9.75 -14.60
C LEU A 104 -8.39 10.37 -15.05
N LEU A 105 -7.70 11.08 -14.16
CA LEU A 105 -6.36 11.61 -14.44
C LEU A 105 -5.36 10.46 -14.68
N ILE A 106 -5.35 9.44 -13.83
CA ILE A 106 -4.49 8.27 -13.98
C ILE A 106 -4.80 7.56 -15.31
N ILE A 107 -6.08 7.33 -15.62
CA ILE A 107 -6.51 6.71 -16.88
C ILE A 107 -6.06 7.55 -18.09
N ALA A 108 -6.15 8.87 -18.01
CA ALA A 108 -5.69 9.75 -19.10
C ALA A 108 -4.17 9.62 -19.33
N VAL A 109 -3.36 9.52 -18.29
CA VAL A 109 -1.92 9.28 -18.40
C VAL A 109 -1.63 7.89 -18.97
N LEU A 110 -2.30 6.85 -18.45
CA LEU A 110 -2.16 5.47 -18.93
C LEU A 110 -2.66 5.30 -20.36
N MET A 111 -3.65 6.08 -20.80
CA MET A 111 -4.09 6.12 -22.20
C MET A 111 -2.95 6.62 -23.11
N GLY A 112 -2.16 7.60 -22.66
CA GLY A 112 -0.95 8.01 -23.34
C GLY A 112 0.06 6.88 -23.52
N VAL A 113 0.25 6.05 -22.49
CA VAL A 113 1.10 4.84 -22.57
C VAL A 113 0.48 3.82 -23.52
N TYR A 114 -0.81 3.56 -23.40
CA TYR A 114 -1.57 2.63 -24.24
C TYR A 114 -1.44 2.94 -25.74
N LEU A 115 -1.56 4.20 -26.11
CA LEU A 115 -1.44 4.65 -27.50
C LEU A 115 -0.01 4.55 -28.05
N ASN A 116 1.00 4.50 -27.18
CA ASN A 116 2.40 4.43 -27.58
C ASN A 116 3.07 3.07 -27.26
N ILE A 117 2.30 2.02 -26.93
CA ILE A 117 2.84 0.69 -26.58
C ILE A 117 3.80 0.16 -27.66
N GLU A 118 3.48 0.34 -28.92
CA GLU A 118 4.30 -0.11 -30.07
C GLU A 118 5.68 0.54 -30.11
N ARG A 119 5.81 1.74 -29.54
CA ARG A 119 7.08 2.49 -29.45
C ARG A 119 7.88 2.17 -28.19
N MET A 120 7.33 1.37 -27.29
CA MET A 120 7.99 1.03 -26.00
C MET A 120 8.91 -0.19 -26.11
N GLY A 121 9.18 -0.70 -27.30
CA GLY A 121 10.12 -1.81 -27.52
C GLY A 121 9.60 -3.16 -27.01
N GLN A 122 8.29 -3.32 -26.88
CA GLN A 122 7.71 -4.64 -26.58
C GLN A 122 7.71 -5.53 -27.83
N PRO A 123 7.89 -6.86 -27.66
CA PRO A 123 7.78 -7.79 -28.80
C PRO A 123 6.44 -7.65 -29.50
N GLU A 124 6.45 -7.59 -30.85
CA GLU A 124 5.25 -7.38 -31.65
C GLU A 124 4.17 -8.45 -31.39
N GLU A 125 4.59 -9.67 -31.11
CA GLU A 125 3.71 -10.80 -30.78
C GLU A 125 2.92 -10.62 -29.48
N LEU A 126 3.41 -9.81 -28.53
CA LEU A 126 2.74 -9.54 -27.25
C LEU A 126 1.74 -8.39 -27.36
N ILE A 127 1.86 -7.50 -28.33
CA ILE A 127 1.01 -6.30 -28.46
C ILE A 127 -0.48 -6.64 -28.56
N PRO A 128 -0.92 -7.66 -29.36
CA PRO A 128 -2.32 -8.05 -29.43
C PRO A 128 -2.88 -8.59 -28.10
N ILE A 129 -2.02 -9.16 -27.24
CA ILE A 129 -2.40 -9.68 -25.93
C ILE A 129 -2.42 -8.56 -24.88
N ILE A 130 -1.43 -7.65 -24.93
CA ILE A 130 -1.30 -6.51 -24.01
C ILE A 130 -2.48 -5.55 -24.13
N LYS A 131 -2.84 -5.12 -25.35
CA LYS A 131 -3.84 -4.06 -25.56
C LYS A 131 -5.21 -4.37 -24.93
N PRO A 132 -5.86 -5.52 -25.18
CA PRO A 132 -7.16 -5.81 -24.57
C PRO A 132 -7.11 -5.89 -23.05
N TYR A 133 -6.08 -6.54 -22.50
CA TYR A 133 -5.89 -6.66 -21.06
C TYR A 133 -5.65 -5.29 -20.40
N PHE A 134 -4.79 -4.47 -21.00
CA PHE A 134 -4.48 -3.13 -20.48
C PHE A 134 -5.73 -2.24 -20.47
N ALA A 135 -6.56 -2.28 -21.52
CA ALA A 135 -7.80 -1.51 -21.57
C ALA A 135 -8.75 -1.88 -20.42
N VAL A 136 -8.94 -3.18 -20.14
CA VAL A 136 -9.78 -3.65 -19.03
C VAL A 136 -9.19 -3.24 -17.67
N VAL A 137 -7.88 -3.37 -17.48
CA VAL A 137 -7.21 -2.95 -16.25
C VAL A 137 -7.36 -1.44 -16.03
N MET A 138 -7.19 -0.60 -17.06
CA MET A 138 -7.42 0.85 -16.95
C MET A 138 -8.84 1.19 -16.50
N VAL A 139 -9.87 0.57 -17.09
CA VAL A 139 -11.26 0.79 -16.68
C VAL A 139 -11.46 0.40 -15.22
N SER A 140 -10.84 -0.69 -14.76
CA SER A 140 -10.96 -1.17 -13.40
C SER A 140 -10.40 -0.20 -12.34
N ILE A 141 -9.50 0.72 -12.73
CA ILE A 141 -8.95 1.77 -11.83
C ILE A 141 -10.05 2.68 -11.30
N LEU A 142 -11.05 2.99 -12.11
CA LEU A 142 -12.18 3.82 -11.67
C LEU A 142 -12.90 3.19 -10.46
N PHE A 143 -13.16 1.90 -10.54
CA PHE A 143 -13.90 1.17 -9.50
C PHE A 143 -13.07 0.97 -8.23
N VAL A 144 -11.78 0.65 -8.36
CA VAL A 144 -10.91 0.48 -7.18
C VAL A 144 -10.69 1.81 -6.46
N MET A 145 -10.58 2.93 -7.17
CA MET A 145 -10.43 4.25 -6.54
C MET A 145 -11.71 4.68 -5.82
N ALA A 146 -12.89 4.43 -6.41
CA ALA A 146 -14.16 4.67 -5.75
C ALA A 146 -14.34 3.78 -4.50
N ALA A 147 -13.99 2.49 -4.59
CA ALA A 147 -14.02 1.56 -3.47
C ALA A 147 -13.04 1.99 -2.35
N ASN A 148 -11.85 2.50 -2.69
CA ASN A 148 -10.88 3.00 -1.72
C ASN A 148 -11.42 4.20 -0.91
N ALA A 149 -12.22 5.08 -1.49
CA ALA A 149 -12.88 6.16 -0.75
C ALA A 149 -13.81 5.61 0.34
N PHE A 150 -14.63 4.60 0.02
CA PHE A 150 -15.48 3.91 1.02
C PHE A 150 -14.64 3.14 2.04
N ARG A 151 -13.60 2.44 1.61
CA ARG A 151 -12.69 1.73 2.49
C ARG A 151 -12.09 2.65 3.54
N GLN A 152 -11.52 3.78 3.12
CA GLN A 152 -10.94 4.77 4.03
C GLN A 152 -11.99 5.36 4.99
N PHE A 153 -13.21 5.60 4.52
CA PHE A 153 -14.31 6.02 5.37
C PHE A 153 -14.61 4.98 6.45
N VAL A 154 -14.85 3.72 6.08
CA VAL A 154 -15.20 2.62 6.98
C VAL A 154 -14.12 2.38 8.03
N GLU A 155 -12.85 2.36 7.62
CA GLU A 155 -11.70 2.20 8.51
C GLU A 155 -11.58 3.39 9.48
N SER A 156 -11.75 4.63 8.98
CA SER A 156 -11.62 5.85 9.78
C SER A 156 -12.73 6.03 10.82
N ILE A 157 -13.91 5.47 10.60
CA ILE A 157 -15.00 5.41 11.61
C ILE A 157 -14.85 4.19 12.54
N THR A 158 -13.69 3.54 12.53
CA THR A 158 -13.34 2.38 13.37
C THR A 158 -14.15 1.11 13.11
N ASP A 159 -14.64 0.90 11.89
CA ASP A 159 -15.37 -0.31 11.47
C ASP A 159 -14.57 -1.16 10.46
N ALA A 160 -13.27 -1.33 10.73
CA ALA A 160 -12.32 -2.02 9.84
C ALA A 160 -12.70 -3.48 9.50
N LYS A 161 -13.52 -4.14 10.33
CA LYS A 161 -14.03 -5.50 10.06
C LYS A 161 -14.86 -5.56 8.78
N VAL A 162 -15.64 -4.52 8.49
CA VAL A 162 -16.42 -4.44 7.25
C VAL A 162 -15.50 -4.39 6.03
N SER A 163 -14.47 -3.53 6.08
CA SER A 163 -13.45 -3.46 5.04
C SER A 163 -12.77 -4.82 4.83
N MET A 164 -12.34 -5.48 5.90
CA MET A 164 -11.73 -6.80 5.85
C MET A 164 -12.58 -7.82 5.10
N TRP A 165 -13.85 -7.98 5.48
CA TRP A 165 -14.73 -8.98 4.86
C TRP A 165 -15.01 -8.67 3.40
N ILE A 166 -15.22 -7.40 3.03
CA ILE A 166 -15.43 -6.99 1.63
C ILE A 166 -14.19 -7.31 0.79
N LEU A 167 -12.99 -7.03 1.31
CA LEU A 167 -11.74 -7.35 0.60
C LEU A 167 -11.54 -8.86 0.46
N ILE A 168 -11.78 -9.65 1.51
CA ILE A 168 -11.68 -11.12 1.45
C ILE A 168 -12.63 -11.69 0.41
N LEU A 169 -13.92 -11.28 0.44
CA LEU A 169 -14.92 -11.77 -0.49
C LEU A 169 -14.62 -11.35 -1.93
N GLY A 170 -14.18 -10.10 -2.13
CA GLY A 170 -13.79 -9.61 -3.45
C GLY A 170 -12.57 -10.34 -4.01
N ASN A 171 -11.57 -10.62 -3.18
CA ASN A 171 -10.40 -11.38 -3.56
C ASN A 171 -10.74 -12.86 -3.87
N ALA A 172 -11.59 -13.48 -3.06
CA ALA A 172 -12.08 -14.83 -3.33
C ALA A 172 -12.85 -14.90 -4.66
N LEU A 173 -13.71 -13.90 -4.92
CA LEU A 173 -14.43 -13.79 -6.18
C LEU A 173 -13.47 -13.64 -7.38
N ASN A 174 -12.41 -12.87 -7.21
CA ASN A 174 -11.39 -12.69 -8.25
C ASN A 174 -10.68 -14.02 -8.57
N ILE A 175 -10.23 -14.77 -7.55
CA ILE A 175 -9.56 -16.06 -7.75
C ILE A 175 -10.49 -17.06 -8.45
N VAL A 176 -11.74 -17.17 -8.00
CA VAL A 176 -12.74 -18.05 -8.63
C VAL A 176 -13.06 -17.60 -10.06
N GLY A 177 -13.20 -16.29 -10.27
CA GLY A 177 -13.43 -15.71 -11.59
C GLY A 177 -12.26 -15.93 -12.56
N ASN A 178 -11.02 -15.84 -12.07
CA ASN A 178 -9.83 -16.18 -12.84
C ASN A 178 -9.85 -17.66 -13.27
N TYR A 179 -10.11 -18.56 -12.32
CA TYR A 179 -10.21 -19.99 -12.65
C TYR A 179 -11.29 -20.26 -13.71
N ALA A 180 -12.42 -19.58 -13.62
CA ALA A 180 -13.52 -19.75 -14.55
C ALA A 180 -13.21 -19.19 -15.95
N LEU A 181 -12.64 -17.97 -16.03
CA LEU A 181 -12.48 -17.24 -17.29
C LEU A 181 -11.14 -17.51 -17.98
N ILE A 182 -10.05 -17.76 -17.23
CA ILE A 182 -8.77 -18.12 -17.86
C ILE A 182 -8.89 -19.49 -18.52
N TYR A 183 -9.44 -20.48 -17.82
CA TYR A 183 -9.45 -21.88 -18.25
C TYR A 183 -10.78 -22.34 -18.85
N GLY A 184 -11.77 -21.46 -19.05
CA GLY A 184 -13.05 -21.82 -19.64
C GLY A 184 -13.84 -22.81 -18.79
N LYS A 185 -13.85 -22.67 -17.45
CA LYS A 185 -14.61 -23.57 -16.56
C LYS A 185 -16.02 -23.04 -16.28
N PHE A 186 -16.85 -23.88 -15.69
CA PHE A 186 -18.27 -23.57 -15.35
C PHE A 186 -19.12 -23.18 -16.56
N GLY A 187 -18.78 -23.65 -17.78
CA GLY A 187 -19.52 -23.35 -19.01
C GLY A 187 -19.22 -21.97 -19.61
N LEU A 188 -18.19 -21.28 -19.11
CA LEU A 188 -17.70 -20.02 -19.67
C LEU A 188 -16.65 -20.29 -20.76
N PRO A 189 -16.47 -19.37 -21.73
CA PRO A 189 -15.43 -19.50 -22.73
C PRO A 189 -14.04 -19.32 -22.10
N GLU A 190 -13.04 -20.00 -22.65
CA GLU A 190 -11.64 -19.82 -22.34
C GLU A 190 -11.15 -18.47 -22.91
N MET A 191 -10.72 -17.57 -22.07
CA MET A 191 -10.36 -16.19 -22.45
C MET A 191 -8.91 -15.83 -22.09
N GLY A 192 -8.17 -16.74 -21.47
CA GLY A 192 -6.77 -16.51 -21.07
C GLY A 192 -6.57 -15.25 -20.25
N LEU A 193 -5.54 -14.46 -20.55
CA LEU A 193 -5.21 -13.22 -19.86
C LEU A 193 -6.35 -12.19 -19.90
N TYR A 194 -7.09 -12.11 -21.00
CA TYR A 194 -8.23 -11.20 -21.09
C TYR A 194 -9.31 -11.55 -20.07
N GLY A 195 -9.53 -12.85 -19.83
CA GLY A 195 -10.42 -13.37 -18.79
C GLY A 195 -9.96 -12.96 -17.38
N ALA A 196 -8.66 -12.99 -17.10
CA ALA A 196 -8.10 -12.49 -15.84
C ALA A 196 -8.39 -10.98 -15.65
N GLY A 197 -8.27 -10.19 -16.71
CA GLY A 197 -8.64 -8.77 -16.69
C GLY A 197 -10.10 -8.54 -16.35
N ILE A 198 -11.01 -9.28 -17.01
CA ILE A 198 -12.47 -9.22 -16.75
C ILE A 198 -12.77 -9.62 -15.31
N SER A 199 -12.18 -10.71 -14.81
CA SER A 199 -12.37 -11.16 -13.42
C SER A 199 -11.96 -10.07 -12.42
N THR A 200 -10.82 -9.42 -12.66
CA THR A 200 -10.34 -8.29 -11.87
C THR A 200 -11.30 -7.11 -11.93
N LEU A 201 -11.82 -6.76 -13.09
CA LEU A 201 -12.80 -5.68 -13.24
C LEU A 201 -14.10 -6.01 -12.49
N VAL A 202 -14.65 -7.20 -12.68
CA VAL A 202 -15.89 -7.65 -12.04
C VAL A 202 -15.73 -7.67 -10.51
N SER A 203 -14.65 -8.22 -9.99
CA SER A 203 -14.40 -8.26 -8.55
C SER A 203 -14.29 -6.85 -7.94
N ARG A 204 -13.66 -5.89 -8.63
CA ARG A 204 -13.59 -4.48 -8.19
C ARG A 204 -14.96 -3.80 -8.21
N ILE A 205 -15.78 -4.06 -9.21
CA ILE A 205 -17.17 -3.58 -9.27
C ILE A 205 -17.97 -4.16 -8.10
N VAL A 206 -17.91 -5.48 -7.87
CA VAL A 206 -18.62 -6.14 -6.77
C VAL A 206 -18.15 -5.63 -5.42
N MET A 207 -16.84 -5.41 -5.20
CA MET A 207 -16.34 -4.78 -3.97
C MET A 207 -16.93 -3.39 -3.75
N LEU A 208 -16.97 -2.55 -4.79
CA LEU A 208 -17.62 -1.23 -4.70
C LEU A 208 -19.09 -1.35 -4.35
N LEU A 209 -19.83 -2.26 -5.02
CA LEU A 209 -21.24 -2.49 -4.74
C LEU A 209 -21.49 -3.00 -3.30
N MET A 210 -20.61 -3.86 -2.78
CA MET A 210 -20.66 -4.32 -1.39
C MET A 210 -20.44 -3.15 -0.41
N PHE A 211 -19.47 -2.26 -0.67
CA PHE A 211 -19.28 -1.05 0.16
C PHE A 211 -20.50 -0.14 0.12
N VAL A 212 -21.06 0.10 -1.05
CA VAL A 212 -22.30 0.91 -1.21
C VAL A 212 -23.47 0.24 -0.49
N GLY A 213 -23.66 -1.08 -0.68
CA GLY A 213 -24.71 -1.85 -0.03
C GLY A 213 -24.62 -1.78 1.49
N VAL A 214 -23.44 -1.97 2.07
CA VAL A 214 -23.23 -1.82 3.51
C VAL A 214 -23.49 -0.38 3.97
N PHE A 215 -23.03 0.62 3.21
CA PHE A 215 -23.30 2.03 3.52
C PHE A 215 -24.79 2.34 3.55
N VAL A 216 -25.56 1.79 2.62
CA VAL A 216 -27.01 2.02 2.53
C VAL A 216 -27.79 1.20 3.58
N CYS A 217 -27.42 -0.06 3.82
CA CYS A 217 -28.23 -0.97 4.65
C CYS A 217 -27.91 -0.88 6.15
N LYS A 218 -26.64 -0.61 6.52
CA LYS A 218 -26.22 -0.68 7.91
C LYS A 218 -26.77 0.49 8.72
N ARG A 219 -27.64 0.21 9.72
CA ARG A 219 -28.29 1.24 10.58
C ARG A 219 -27.30 2.19 11.24
N ARG A 220 -26.14 1.70 11.66
CA ARG A 220 -25.07 2.51 12.27
C ARG A 220 -24.61 3.66 11.36
N TYR A 221 -24.78 3.56 10.05
CA TYR A 221 -24.33 4.58 9.08
C TYR A 221 -25.43 5.60 8.73
N ALA A 222 -26.64 5.46 9.30
CA ALA A 222 -27.74 6.39 9.04
C ALA A 222 -27.39 7.88 9.25
N PRO A 223 -26.67 8.29 10.32
CA PRO A 223 -26.30 9.70 10.51
C PRO A 223 -25.35 10.23 9.42
N TYR A 224 -24.49 9.36 8.86
CA TYR A 224 -23.58 9.72 7.76
C TYR A 224 -24.31 9.82 6.42
N ARG A 225 -25.32 8.97 6.18
CA ARG A 225 -26.16 9.01 4.96
C ARG A 225 -26.87 10.34 4.80
N LEU A 226 -27.41 10.91 5.88
CA LEU A 226 -28.05 12.22 5.83
C LEU A 226 -27.09 13.29 5.30
N GLY A 227 -25.86 13.33 5.82
CA GLY A 227 -24.84 14.25 5.34
C GLY A 227 -24.40 13.98 3.90
N PHE A 228 -24.34 12.72 3.50
CA PHE A 228 -24.00 12.32 2.14
C PHE A 228 -25.07 12.73 1.12
N LEU A 229 -26.34 12.51 1.42
CA LEU A 229 -27.47 12.80 0.50
C LEU A 229 -27.77 14.30 0.41
N SER A 230 -27.73 14.99 1.55
CA SER A 230 -28.13 16.43 1.63
C SER A 230 -27.02 17.39 1.20
N SER A 231 -25.78 16.90 0.98
CA SER A 231 -24.64 17.74 0.56
C SER A 231 -24.34 17.56 -0.92
N GLY A 232 -23.95 18.64 -1.58
CA GLY A 232 -23.31 18.60 -2.90
C GLY A 232 -21.80 18.37 -2.79
N ALA A 233 -21.16 18.12 -3.94
CA ALA A 233 -19.71 18.27 -4.04
C ALA A 233 -19.37 19.77 -3.95
N ASP A 234 -18.43 20.13 -3.08
CA ASP A 234 -18.03 21.51 -2.89
C ASP A 234 -16.52 21.72 -3.08
N ARG A 235 -16.17 22.87 -3.66
CA ARG A 235 -14.78 23.19 -4.01
C ARG A 235 -13.84 23.26 -2.79
N VAL A 236 -14.34 23.67 -1.64
CA VAL A 236 -13.54 23.82 -0.41
C VAL A 236 -13.14 22.43 0.10
N SER A 237 -14.10 21.50 0.17
CA SER A 237 -13.85 20.12 0.58
C SER A 237 -12.92 19.41 -0.40
N LEU A 238 -13.13 19.57 -1.71
CA LEU A 238 -12.26 19.00 -2.74
C LEU A 238 -10.83 19.55 -2.62
N ARG A 239 -10.67 20.87 -2.43
CA ARG A 239 -9.35 21.48 -2.24
C ARG A 239 -8.63 20.93 -1.00
N ARG A 240 -9.34 20.72 0.11
CA ARG A 240 -8.76 20.16 1.34
C ARG A 240 -8.36 18.70 1.14
N LEU A 241 -9.20 17.89 0.48
CA LEU A 241 -8.87 16.49 0.15
C LEU A 241 -7.65 16.39 -0.77
N ASN A 242 -7.58 17.23 -1.81
CA ASN A 242 -6.42 17.28 -2.70
C ASN A 242 -5.15 17.73 -1.97
N ALA A 243 -5.26 18.71 -1.06
CA ALA A 243 -4.11 19.19 -0.28
C ALA A 243 -3.53 18.14 0.68
N LEU A 244 -4.33 17.16 1.09
CA LEU A 244 -3.89 16.03 1.91
C LEU A 244 -3.57 14.79 1.06
N GLY A 245 -4.39 14.47 0.08
CA GLY A 245 -4.28 13.25 -0.71
C GLY A 245 -3.06 13.24 -1.62
N TRP A 246 -2.82 14.32 -2.37
CA TRP A 246 -1.67 14.37 -3.30
C TRP A 246 -0.32 14.21 -2.62
N PRO A 247 -0.01 14.90 -1.50
CA PRO A 247 1.26 14.64 -0.80
C PRO A 247 1.43 13.19 -0.35
N ILE A 248 0.35 12.53 0.10
CA ILE A 248 0.41 11.12 0.51
C ILE A 248 0.58 10.22 -0.72
N GLY A 249 -0.17 10.48 -1.79
CA GLY A 249 -0.05 9.73 -3.04
C GLY A 249 1.35 9.84 -3.64
N LEU A 250 1.89 11.05 -3.71
CA LEU A 250 3.26 11.29 -4.19
C LEU A 250 4.30 10.62 -3.29
N GLN A 251 4.16 10.68 -1.96
CA GLN A 251 5.06 9.97 -1.05
C GLN A 251 5.12 8.47 -1.38
N GLN A 252 3.96 7.82 -1.53
CA GLN A 252 3.92 6.39 -1.86
C GLN A 252 4.44 6.10 -3.27
N GLY A 253 4.15 6.98 -4.23
CA GLY A 253 4.70 6.88 -5.58
C GLY A 253 6.22 7.04 -5.62
N LEU A 254 6.79 7.95 -4.81
CA LEU A 254 8.24 8.13 -4.67
C LEU A 254 8.90 6.88 -4.05
N GLU A 255 8.29 6.29 -3.03
CA GLU A 255 8.79 5.05 -2.44
C GLU A 255 8.78 3.90 -3.47
N ALA A 256 7.68 3.73 -4.20
CA ALA A 256 7.60 2.73 -5.28
C ALA A 256 8.63 2.99 -6.38
N ALA A 257 8.85 4.24 -6.78
CA ALA A 257 9.88 4.62 -7.76
C ALA A 257 11.29 4.28 -7.27
N THR A 258 11.57 4.47 -5.98
CA THR A 258 12.88 4.11 -5.39
C THR A 258 13.16 2.61 -5.54
N PHE A 259 12.17 1.74 -5.29
CA PHE A 259 12.32 0.30 -5.51
C PHE A 259 12.55 -0.03 -7.00
N CYS A 260 11.88 0.67 -7.93
CA CYS A 260 12.12 0.49 -9.37
C CYS A 260 13.55 0.92 -9.76
N PHE A 261 14.03 2.08 -9.29
CA PHE A 261 15.41 2.53 -9.56
C PHE A 261 16.45 1.57 -8.99
N THR A 262 16.21 1.06 -7.78
CA THR A 262 17.10 0.08 -7.18
C THR A 262 17.14 -1.23 -7.99
N ALA A 263 15.99 -1.71 -8.45
CA ALA A 263 15.94 -2.91 -9.31
C ALA A 263 16.73 -2.70 -10.62
N ILE A 264 16.67 -1.51 -11.22
CA ILE A 264 17.48 -1.16 -12.40
C ILE A 264 18.98 -1.20 -12.05
N MET A 265 19.39 -0.59 -10.94
CA MET A 265 20.78 -0.59 -10.48
C MET A 265 21.28 -2.01 -10.21
N VAL A 266 20.47 -2.86 -9.57
CA VAL A 266 20.83 -4.27 -9.33
C VAL A 266 20.88 -5.04 -10.65
N GLY A 267 20.02 -4.74 -11.61
CA GLY A 267 20.07 -5.33 -12.95
C GLY A 267 21.37 -5.05 -13.72
N TRP A 268 22.05 -3.94 -13.44
CA TRP A 268 23.37 -3.64 -14.01
C TRP A 268 24.49 -4.52 -13.45
N LEU A 269 24.28 -5.14 -12.27
CA LEU A 269 25.25 -6.06 -11.67
C LEU A 269 25.16 -7.46 -12.29
N GLY A 270 23.95 -7.93 -12.59
CA GLY A 270 23.74 -9.24 -13.19
C GLY A 270 22.36 -9.82 -12.95
N SER A 271 22.07 -10.92 -13.64
CA SER A 271 20.78 -11.62 -13.53
C SER A 271 20.60 -12.36 -12.21
N MET A 272 21.69 -12.88 -11.62
CA MET A 272 21.65 -13.58 -10.34
C MET A 272 21.38 -12.63 -9.18
N GLU A 273 22.00 -11.45 -9.19
CA GLU A 273 21.77 -10.37 -8.24
C GLU A 273 20.33 -9.86 -8.35
N LEU A 274 19.81 -9.72 -9.58
CA LEU A 274 18.43 -9.27 -9.79
C LEU A 274 17.43 -10.31 -9.27
N ALA A 275 17.68 -11.60 -9.46
CA ALA A 275 16.86 -12.67 -8.90
C ALA A 275 16.85 -12.65 -7.36
N ALA A 276 18.04 -12.51 -6.75
CA ALA A 276 18.17 -12.40 -5.29
C ALA A 276 17.47 -11.15 -4.75
N HIS A 277 17.60 -10.01 -5.44
CA HIS A 277 16.86 -8.78 -5.11
C HIS A 277 15.35 -8.99 -5.12
N GLN A 278 14.81 -9.67 -6.13
CA GLN A 278 13.39 -9.94 -6.24
C GLN A 278 12.87 -10.82 -5.10
N ILE A 279 13.63 -11.82 -4.68
CA ILE A 279 13.31 -12.64 -3.51
C ILE A 279 13.27 -11.79 -2.25
N ALA A 280 14.29 -10.96 -2.02
CA ALA A 280 14.36 -10.09 -0.85
C ALA A 280 13.21 -9.06 -0.80
N ILE A 281 12.82 -8.47 -1.94
CA ILE A 281 11.64 -7.59 -2.05
C ILE A 281 10.36 -8.35 -1.74
N THR A 282 10.19 -9.57 -2.23
CA THR A 282 9.00 -10.39 -1.97
C THR A 282 8.83 -10.67 -0.47
N ILE A 283 9.91 -11.03 0.22
CA ILE A 283 9.93 -11.23 1.67
C ILE A 283 9.56 -9.92 2.39
N SER A 284 10.14 -8.79 1.96
CA SER A 284 9.88 -7.47 2.56
C SER A 284 8.44 -7.01 2.40
N THR A 285 7.78 -7.37 1.29
CA THR A 285 6.40 -6.94 1.00
C THR A 285 5.39 -7.43 2.05
N VAL A 286 5.56 -8.63 2.58
CA VAL A 286 4.68 -9.19 3.62
C VAL A 286 4.81 -8.37 4.91
N SER A 287 6.04 -8.06 5.32
CA SER A 287 6.33 -7.25 6.51
C SER A 287 5.82 -5.81 6.34
N TYR A 288 6.14 -5.18 5.21
CA TYR A 288 5.67 -3.86 4.84
C TYR A 288 4.14 -3.74 4.95
N THR A 289 3.41 -4.72 4.42
CA THR A 289 1.95 -4.74 4.47
C THR A 289 1.44 -4.81 5.91
N THR A 290 2.12 -5.57 6.76
CA THR A 290 1.79 -5.65 8.20
C THR A 290 2.04 -4.30 8.89
N PHE A 291 3.19 -3.65 8.65
CA PHE A 291 3.48 -2.33 9.20
C PHE A 291 2.52 -1.25 8.68
N LEU A 292 2.13 -1.33 7.41
CA LEU A 292 1.17 -0.39 6.81
C LEU A 292 -0.22 -0.50 7.47
N GLY A 293 -0.67 -1.72 7.79
CA GLY A 293 -1.92 -1.93 8.53
C GLY A 293 -1.87 -1.42 9.97
N LEU A 294 -0.75 -1.65 10.67
CA LEU A 294 -0.48 -1.06 11.99
C LEU A 294 -0.44 0.47 11.92
N GLY A 295 0.29 1.01 10.97
CA GLY A 295 0.38 2.45 10.73
C GLY A 295 -0.98 3.09 10.46
N SER A 296 -1.81 2.46 9.63
CA SER A 296 -3.18 2.93 9.35
C SER A 296 -4.01 3.03 10.63
N ALA A 297 -3.93 2.04 11.53
CA ALA A 297 -4.61 2.08 12.83
C ALA A 297 -4.08 3.24 13.71
N VAL A 298 -2.77 3.47 13.70
CA VAL A 298 -2.15 4.62 14.41
C VAL A 298 -2.65 5.93 13.82
N ALA A 299 -2.71 6.09 12.48
CA ALA A 299 -3.21 7.30 11.82
C ALA A 299 -4.66 7.61 12.21
N ILE A 300 -5.53 6.60 12.23
CA ILE A 300 -6.93 6.74 12.65
C ILE A 300 -7.02 7.21 14.10
N ARG A 301 -6.26 6.60 15.00
CA ARG A 301 -6.29 6.93 16.44
C ARG A 301 -5.67 8.28 16.76
N THR A 302 -4.55 8.64 16.12
CA THR A 302 -3.93 9.95 16.29
C THR A 302 -4.82 11.07 15.75
N GLY A 303 -5.46 10.86 14.58
CA GLY A 303 -6.45 11.79 14.02
C GLY A 303 -7.67 11.97 14.94
N PHE A 304 -8.16 10.88 15.54
CA PHE A 304 -9.25 10.93 16.51
C PHE A 304 -8.89 11.75 17.75
N PHE A 305 -7.77 11.47 18.42
CA PHE A 305 -7.38 12.20 19.63
C PHE A 305 -6.97 13.65 19.34
N LYS A 306 -6.42 13.94 18.16
CA LYS A 306 -6.24 15.32 17.70
C LYS A 306 -7.58 16.04 17.60
N GLY A 307 -8.60 15.39 17.04
CA GLY A 307 -9.97 15.96 16.95
C GLY A 307 -10.64 16.20 18.29
N ALA A 308 -10.26 15.43 19.32
CA ALA A 308 -10.67 15.59 20.71
C ALA A 308 -9.82 16.60 21.49
N ASP A 309 -8.79 17.19 20.87
CA ASP A 309 -7.77 18.06 21.46
C ASP A 309 -6.98 17.42 22.62
N ASP A 310 -6.90 16.07 22.64
CA ASP A 310 -6.15 15.31 23.66
C ASP A 310 -4.75 14.92 23.13
N TRP A 311 -3.83 15.87 23.19
CA TRP A 311 -2.44 15.72 22.75
C TRP A 311 -1.65 14.72 23.60
N GLY A 312 -2.03 14.56 24.86
CA GLY A 312 -1.45 13.53 25.73
C GLY A 312 -1.72 12.12 25.21
N ARG A 313 -2.96 11.88 24.74
CA ARG A 313 -3.33 10.63 24.09
C ARG A 313 -2.71 10.46 22.72
N VAL A 314 -2.59 11.51 21.91
CA VAL A 314 -1.85 11.48 20.64
C VAL A 314 -0.44 10.93 20.84
N ARG A 315 0.29 11.46 21.83
CA ARG A 315 1.64 11.00 22.19
C ARG A 315 1.64 9.54 22.64
N LYS A 316 0.71 9.14 23.50
CA LYS A 316 0.61 7.75 24.00
C LYS A 316 0.33 6.77 22.87
N ILE A 317 -0.58 7.08 21.95
CA ILE A 317 -0.90 6.22 20.80
C ILE A 317 0.30 6.09 19.86
N THR A 318 1.01 7.18 19.59
CA THR A 318 2.21 7.13 18.74
C THR A 318 3.29 6.24 19.36
N VAL A 319 3.56 6.39 20.66
CA VAL A 319 4.52 5.54 21.38
C VAL A 319 4.05 4.09 21.45
N ALA A 320 2.76 3.84 21.71
CA ALA A 320 2.20 2.49 21.69
C ALA A 320 2.32 1.85 20.30
N GLY A 321 2.07 2.62 19.23
CA GLY A 321 2.28 2.18 17.85
C GLY A 321 3.73 1.78 17.57
N LEU A 322 4.70 2.60 18.01
CA LEU A 322 6.13 2.28 17.91
C LEU A 322 6.50 1.00 18.66
N HIS A 323 5.98 0.80 19.88
CA HIS A 323 6.22 -0.43 20.63
C HIS A 323 5.70 -1.67 19.87
N ILE A 324 4.46 -1.61 19.33
CA ILE A 324 3.88 -2.71 18.56
C ILE A 324 4.69 -2.93 17.27
N GLY A 325 5.05 -1.85 16.56
CA GLY A 325 5.85 -1.92 15.35
C GLY A 325 7.21 -2.59 15.58
N LEU A 326 7.93 -2.18 16.64
CA LEU A 326 9.20 -2.80 17.01
C LEU A 326 9.04 -4.26 17.45
N MET A 327 7.98 -4.61 18.19
CA MET A 327 7.69 -6.00 18.53
C MET A 327 7.40 -6.84 17.28
N THR A 328 6.61 -6.31 16.35
CA THR A 328 6.33 -6.98 15.08
C THR A 328 7.59 -7.15 14.26
N ALA A 329 8.44 -6.12 14.15
CA ALA A 329 9.74 -6.20 13.49
C ALA A 329 10.61 -7.29 14.15
N SER A 330 10.69 -7.32 15.47
CA SER A 330 11.45 -8.35 16.20
C SER A 330 10.96 -9.77 15.91
N ILE A 331 9.63 -9.98 15.87
CA ILE A 331 9.04 -11.28 15.52
C ILE A 331 9.41 -11.67 14.09
N VAL A 332 9.25 -10.76 13.13
CA VAL A 332 9.62 -11.00 11.73
C VAL A 332 11.12 -11.32 11.61
N CYS A 333 11.98 -10.58 12.29
CA CYS A 333 13.42 -10.82 12.29
C CYS A 333 13.81 -12.18 12.86
N VAL A 334 13.20 -12.60 13.98
CA VAL A 334 13.41 -13.93 14.57
C VAL A 334 12.95 -15.02 13.60
N LEU A 335 11.79 -14.85 12.96
CA LEU A 335 11.29 -15.80 11.97
C LEU A 335 12.25 -15.90 10.78
N LEU A 336 12.66 -14.78 10.19
CA LEU A 336 13.59 -14.76 9.06
C LEU A 336 14.93 -15.37 9.43
N TRP A 337 15.43 -15.08 10.63
CA TRP A 337 16.69 -15.69 11.11
C TRP A 337 16.56 -17.20 11.34
N SER A 338 15.41 -17.68 11.84
CA SER A 338 15.18 -19.09 12.09
C SER A 338 15.13 -19.94 10.82
N ILE A 339 14.67 -19.35 9.71
CA ILE A 339 14.54 -20.03 8.41
C ILE A 339 15.57 -19.57 7.40
N HIS A 340 16.66 -18.90 7.84
CA HIS A 340 17.62 -18.23 6.95
C HIS A 340 18.30 -19.16 5.94
N GLN A 341 18.48 -20.44 6.28
CA GLN A 341 19.06 -21.43 5.36
C GLN A 341 18.03 -22.00 4.37
N ASP A 342 16.77 -22.06 4.76
CA ASP A 342 15.70 -22.68 3.98
C ASP A 342 14.90 -21.68 3.14
N VAL A 343 14.89 -20.39 3.53
CA VAL A 343 14.08 -19.34 2.87
C VAL A 343 14.37 -19.24 1.38
N SER A 344 15.63 -19.26 1.01
CA SER A 344 16.03 -19.16 -0.40
C SER A 344 15.60 -20.38 -1.22
N GLY A 345 15.66 -21.58 -0.63
CA GLY A 345 15.20 -22.82 -1.25
C GLY A 345 13.70 -22.89 -1.53
N LEU A 346 12.88 -22.05 -0.87
CA LEU A 346 11.46 -21.90 -1.21
C LEU A 346 11.22 -21.18 -2.55
N PHE A 347 12.20 -20.41 -3.02
CA PHE A 347 12.04 -19.55 -4.21
C PHE A 347 12.88 -20.01 -5.40
N THR A 348 14.00 -20.71 -5.18
CA THR A 348 14.93 -21.10 -6.24
C THR A 348 15.77 -22.30 -5.84
N ASP A 349 16.13 -23.13 -6.83
CA ASP A 349 17.09 -24.23 -6.70
C ASP A 349 18.53 -23.79 -7.02
N SER A 350 18.74 -22.55 -7.45
CA SER A 350 20.07 -22.02 -7.78
C SER A 350 20.88 -21.74 -6.52
N ALA A 351 21.95 -22.52 -6.30
CA ALA A 351 22.85 -22.33 -5.16
C ALA A 351 23.51 -20.93 -5.14
N GLU A 352 23.77 -20.35 -6.30
CA GLU A 352 24.38 -19.03 -6.44
C GLU A 352 23.43 -17.93 -5.96
N VAL A 353 22.15 -17.95 -6.41
CA VAL A 353 21.12 -17.00 -5.94
C VAL A 353 20.87 -17.16 -4.45
N MET A 354 20.83 -18.42 -3.95
CA MET A 354 20.68 -18.70 -2.53
C MET A 354 21.81 -18.07 -1.70
N ALA A 355 23.05 -18.18 -2.13
CA ALA A 355 24.20 -17.58 -1.43
C ALA A 355 24.08 -16.04 -1.34
N ILE A 356 23.63 -15.39 -2.42
CA ILE A 356 23.42 -13.93 -2.43
C ILE A 356 22.29 -13.55 -1.46
N VAL A 357 21.16 -14.26 -1.48
CA VAL A 357 20.01 -13.99 -0.56
C VAL A 357 20.44 -14.13 0.89
N VAL A 358 21.18 -15.19 1.25
CA VAL A 358 21.70 -15.39 2.61
C VAL A 358 22.62 -14.24 3.03
N THR A 359 23.46 -13.74 2.12
CA THR A 359 24.33 -12.58 2.38
C THR A 359 23.51 -11.30 2.63
N LEU A 360 22.36 -11.13 1.99
CA LEU A 360 21.47 -9.97 2.16
C LEU A 360 20.62 -10.04 3.44
N LEU A 361 20.40 -11.22 4.03
CA LEU A 361 19.52 -11.41 5.17
C LEU A 361 19.82 -10.52 6.39
N PRO A 362 21.08 -10.33 6.83
CA PRO A 362 21.38 -9.43 7.95
C PRO A 362 20.96 -7.98 7.65
N ILE A 363 21.14 -7.53 6.41
CA ILE A 363 20.76 -6.19 5.97
C ILE A 363 19.25 -6.09 5.90
N LEU A 364 18.57 -7.12 5.41
CA LEU A 364 17.12 -7.22 5.36
C LEU A 364 16.50 -7.17 6.76
N ILE A 365 17.11 -7.83 7.73
CA ILE A 365 16.70 -7.79 9.14
C ILE A 365 16.81 -6.37 9.69
N LEU A 366 17.94 -5.72 9.46
CA LEU A 366 18.15 -4.33 9.91
C LEU A 366 17.16 -3.37 9.23
N TYR A 367 16.91 -3.56 7.94
CA TYR A 367 15.92 -2.84 7.16
C TYR A 367 14.52 -2.90 7.81
N GLN A 368 14.07 -4.08 8.28
CA GLN A 368 12.74 -4.25 8.86
C GLN A 368 12.49 -3.38 10.10
N PHE A 369 13.49 -3.15 10.93
CA PHE A 369 13.36 -2.30 12.10
C PHE A 369 13.13 -0.84 11.70
N PHE A 370 13.92 -0.31 10.79
CA PHE A 370 13.80 1.08 10.35
C PHE A 370 12.53 1.29 9.53
N ASP A 371 12.18 0.36 8.62
CA ASP A 371 10.94 0.43 7.84
C ASP A 371 9.70 0.46 8.76
N GLY A 372 9.65 -0.41 9.77
CA GLY A 372 8.57 -0.43 10.77
C GLY A 372 8.43 0.89 11.53
N VAL A 373 9.53 1.49 11.96
CA VAL A 373 9.53 2.79 12.66
C VAL A 373 9.09 3.91 11.73
N GLN A 374 9.63 3.95 10.51
CA GLN A 374 9.30 4.93 9.48
C GLN A 374 7.79 4.93 9.16
N ILE A 375 7.22 3.76 8.91
CA ILE A 375 5.80 3.62 8.58
C ILE A 375 4.92 4.11 9.75
N ILE A 376 5.24 3.75 10.98
CA ILE A 376 4.46 4.18 12.16
C ILE A 376 4.52 5.69 12.35
N LEU A 377 5.71 6.29 12.26
CA LEU A 377 5.89 7.74 12.41
C LEU A 377 5.21 8.52 11.30
N ALA A 378 5.37 8.08 10.03
CA ALA A 378 4.72 8.69 8.89
C ALA A 378 3.18 8.65 9.03
N ASN A 379 2.63 7.52 9.46
CA ASN A 379 1.20 7.38 9.67
C ASN A 379 0.68 8.17 10.89
N ALA A 380 1.46 8.29 11.98
CA ALA A 380 1.13 9.17 13.09
C ALA A 380 1.01 10.64 12.61
N LEU A 381 1.98 11.12 11.83
CA LEU A 381 1.96 12.47 11.23
C LEU A 381 0.83 12.63 10.22
N ARG A 382 0.50 11.57 9.44
CA ARG A 382 -0.65 11.53 8.53
C ARG A 382 -1.95 11.75 9.30
N GLY A 383 -2.15 11.07 10.43
CA GLY A 383 -3.29 11.29 11.32
C GLY A 383 -3.37 12.73 11.82
N LEU A 384 -2.25 13.38 12.05
CA LEU A 384 -2.16 14.79 12.40
C LEU A 384 -2.36 15.75 11.21
N ALA A 385 -2.55 15.23 9.99
CA ALA A 385 -2.66 15.98 8.74
C ALA A 385 -1.39 16.75 8.33
N ASP A 386 -0.21 16.37 8.84
CA ASP A 386 1.08 16.97 8.49
C ASP A 386 1.77 16.23 7.31
N VAL A 387 1.02 16.06 6.23
CA VAL A 387 1.38 15.19 5.11
C VAL A 387 2.46 15.77 4.18
N LYS A 388 2.56 17.11 4.10
CA LYS A 388 3.59 17.76 3.27
C LYS A 388 5.00 17.49 3.80
N ALA A 389 5.16 17.48 5.13
CA ALA A 389 6.43 17.17 5.75
C ALA A 389 6.85 15.72 5.43
N ILE A 390 5.92 14.77 5.50
CA ILE A 390 6.18 13.37 5.15
C ILE A 390 6.65 13.23 3.70
N MET A 391 5.94 13.86 2.76
CA MET A 391 6.29 13.83 1.33
C MET A 391 7.72 14.36 1.08
N TRP A 392 8.08 15.52 1.65
CA TRP A 392 9.40 16.10 1.47
C TRP A 392 10.51 15.28 2.14
N ILE A 393 10.24 14.73 3.33
CA ILE A 393 11.19 13.84 4.01
C ILE A 393 11.41 12.59 3.15
N SER A 394 10.35 11.93 2.66
CA SER A 394 10.48 10.78 1.76
C SER A 394 11.26 11.12 0.49
N PHE A 395 11.02 12.28 -0.12
CA PHE A 395 11.78 12.70 -1.29
C PHE A 395 13.27 12.82 -0.98
N VAL A 396 13.64 13.52 0.08
CA VAL A 396 15.03 13.71 0.47
C VAL A 396 15.71 12.38 0.80
N THR A 397 15.07 11.55 1.63
CA THR A 397 15.68 10.31 2.12
C THR A 397 15.78 9.24 1.05
N ASN A 398 14.83 9.15 0.14
CA ASN A 398 14.86 8.17 -0.93
C ASN A 398 15.71 8.62 -2.12
N PHE A 399 15.48 9.84 -2.64
CA PHE A 399 16.13 10.28 -3.90
C PHE A 399 17.47 10.98 -3.67
N LEU A 400 17.65 11.73 -2.58
CA LEU A 400 18.89 12.45 -2.31
C LEU A 400 19.86 11.68 -1.40
N ILE A 401 19.38 10.65 -0.69
CA ILE A 401 20.22 9.85 0.20
C ILE A 401 20.29 8.39 -0.28
N ALA A 402 19.18 7.64 -0.28
CA ALA A 402 19.24 6.19 -0.52
C ALA A 402 19.76 5.85 -1.93
N ILE A 403 19.23 6.46 -2.99
CA ILE A 403 19.68 6.17 -4.36
C ILE A 403 21.16 6.54 -4.57
N PRO A 404 21.64 7.77 -4.23
CA PRO A 404 23.05 8.11 -4.38
C PRO A 404 23.99 7.27 -3.52
N VAL A 405 23.63 6.98 -2.26
CA VAL A 405 24.43 6.12 -1.39
C VAL A 405 24.47 4.69 -1.94
N GLY A 406 23.36 4.16 -2.44
CA GLY A 406 23.29 2.85 -3.08
C GLY A 406 24.19 2.77 -4.31
N TYR A 407 24.20 3.80 -5.14
CA TYR A 407 25.10 3.90 -6.29
C TYR A 407 26.57 3.95 -5.88
N LEU A 408 26.91 4.81 -4.92
CA LEU A 408 28.29 4.95 -4.42
C LEU A 408 28.81 3.65 -3.81
N LEU A 409 28.05 3.05 -2.90
CA LEU A 409 28.47 1.80 -2.24
C LEU A 409 28.46 0.61 -3.19
N GLY A 410 27.44 0.51 -4.07
CA GLY A 410 27.31 -0.60 -5.00
C GLY A 410 28.36 -0.59 -6.10
N PHE A 411 28.60 0.56 -6.73
CA PHE A 411 29.46 0.66 -7.92
C PHE A 411 30.83 1.29 -7.62
N SER A 412 30.89 2.45 -6.96
CA SER A 412 32.15 3.14 -6.73
C SER A 412 33.01 2.46 -5.67
N CYS A 413 32.42 1.91 -4.61
CA CYS A 413 33.11 1.13 -3.60
C CYS A 413 33.25 -0.36 -3.95
N GLY A 414 32.55 -0.83 -4.99
CA GLY A 414 32.63 -2.22 -5.47
C GLY A 414 31.92 -3.24 -4.55
N TRP A 415 31.01 -2.80 -3.67
CA TRP A 415 30.28 -3.71 -2.76
C TRP A 415 29.10 -4.42 -3.44
N GLY A 416 28.85 -4.16 -4.72
CA GLY A 416 27.79 -4.80 -5.49
C GLY A 416 26.40 -4.65 -4.87
N ILE A 417 25.62 -5.72 -4.88
CA ILE A 417 24.25 -5.74 -4.35
C ILE A 417 24.20 -5.44 -2.85
N VAL A 418 25.21 -5.83 -2.09
CA VAL A 418 25.29 -5.56 -0.63
C VAL A 418 25.33 -4.05 -0.37
N GLY A 419 26.15 -3.31 -1.15
CA GLY A 419 26.23 -1.86 -1.05
C GLY A 419 24.92 -1.16 -1.39
N ILE A 420 24.22 -1.64 -2.41
CA ILE A 420 22.91 -1.12 -2.81
C ILE A 420 21.88 -1.35 -1.68
N TRP A 421 21.87 -2.53 -1.07
CA TRP A 421 20.92 -2.86 0.01
C TRP A 421 21.19 -2.12 1.33
N ILE A 422 22.44 -1.81 1.66
CA ILE A 422 22.80 -1.01 2.85
C ILE A 422 22.23 0.41 2.77
N ALA A 423 22.03 0.93 1.56
CA ALA A 423 21.44 2.25 1.37
C ALA A 423 19.99 2.37 1.89
N TYR A 424 19.22 1.28 1.90
CA TYR A 424 17.85 1.30 2.44
C TYR A 424 17.83 1.57 3.96
N PRO A 425 18.48 0.78 4.83
CA PRO A 425 18.56 1.09 6.25
C PRO A 425 19.11 2.49 6.52
N ALA A 426 20.09 2.96 5.75
CA ALA A 426 20.66 4.29 5.90
C ALA A 426 19.62 5.40 5.56
N GLY A 427 18.89 5.25 4.46
CA GLY A 427 17.82 6.17 4.07
C GLY A 427 16.68 6.19 5.09
N PHE A 428 16.25 5.02 5.56
CA PHE A 428 15.18 4.93 6.57
C PHE A 428 15.60 5.46 7.92
N LEU A 429 16.83 5.21 8.36
CA LEU A 429 17.34 5.82 9.60
C LEU A 429 17.27 7.36 9.54
N CYS A 430 17.68 7.97 8.42
CA CYS A 430 17.54 9.40 8.21
C CYS A 430 16.06 9.84 8.23
N SER A 431 15.18 9.06 7.59
CA SER A 431 13.73 9.30 7.61
C SER A 431 13.18 9.26 9.03
N ASP A 432 13.54 8.25 9.82
CA ASP A 432 13.11 8.06 11.20
C ASP A 432 13.50 9.22 12.11
N LEU A 433 14.74 9.70 11.96
CA LEU A 433 15.24 10.86 12.71
C LEU A 433 14.45 12.12 12.34
N LEU A 434 14.21 12.37 11.06
CA LEU A 434 13.48 13.56 10.58
C LEU A 434 12.00 13.50 10.95
N LEU A 435 11.34 12.36 10.74
CA LEU A 435 9.93 12.15 11.10
C LEU A 435 9.74 12.20 12.62
N GLY A 436 10.63 11.55 13.38
CA GLY A 436 10.62 11.56 14.83
C GLY A 436 10.79 12.96 15.41
N ALA A 437 11.78 13.73 14.91
CA ALA A 437 11.97 15.12 15.29
C ALA A 437 10.74 15.99 14.96
N ARG A 438 10.11 15.76 13.79
CA ARG A 438 8.89 16.46 13.39
C ARG A 438 7.71 16.13 14.30
N ALA A 439 7.50 14.84 14.59
CA ALA A 439 6.45 14.37 15.49
C ALA A 439 6.62 14.95 16.90
N LEU A 440 7.84 14.91 17.46
CA LEU A 440 8.15 15.48 18.77
C LEU A 440 7.89 16.98 18.83
N ARG A 441 8.27 17.74 17.78
CA ARG A 441 8.01 19.18 17.71
C ARG A 441 6.52 19.51 17.72
N LEU A 442 5.71 18.75 16.97
CA LEU A 442 4.26 18.97 16.93
C LEU A 442 3.58 18.63 18.28
N MET A 443 4.04 17.55 18.92
CA MET A 443 3.49 17.08 20.19
C MET A 443 3.96 17.89 21.42
N LYS A 444 5.07 18.66 21.31
CA LYS A 444 5.56 19.55 22.38
C LYS A 444 4.97 20.96 22.31
N ARG A 445 4.57 21.43 21.12
CA ARG A 445 4.05 22.80 20.92
C ARG A 445 2.61 22.99 21.38
N ARG A 446 1.95 21.91 21.75
CA ARG A 446 0.56 21.88 22.19
C ARG A 446 0.41 20.94 23.39
#